data_aeab9b47cde825532d44751249b17eaa
#
_entry.id   aeab9b47cde825532d44751249b17eaa
#
_cell.length_a   1.000
_cell.length_b   1.000
_cell.length_c   1.000
_cell.angle_alpha   90.00
_cell.angle_beta   90.00
_cell.angle_gamma   90.00
#
_symmetry.space_group_name_H-M   'P 1'
#
loop_
_entity.id
_entity.type
_entity.pdbx_description
1 polymer ?
#
loop_
_entity_poly.entity_id
_entity_poly.type
_entity_poly.pdbx_seq_one_letter_code
_entity_poly.pdbx_strand_id
1 'polypeptide(L)'
;MSSNKKQNRLHQFFDTKDGIKIFFISNFKKADPQKPVIIFNYGLVCNITQWDKQYNFFQREGFQVVLHDYRFHHRSSSGKNLSGLTIKKIASDINELIRHIGARKVILFGNSMGVNVCLEYMKRYPKKTVGAVFISGSIKPPKEVMFDSNLITYVAPFVEMIQHKLPRLFNTIWKTLFFNPLMIKSTRAQGFNKDLVPEEVIIHYLKKIGELAPGVFFQLFKEMNDHKIDSYLPKINVPVLIIGGNKDKIIPPYLQRILHKKIKKSEIYILKEGSHMPHMEFADKINKRILNFIDRNIDQI
;
A
#
# COMPACT_ATOMS: atom_id res chain seq x y z
N MET A 1 -14.49 -20.67 -24.70
CA MET A 1 -13.35 -20.04 -25.41
C MET A 1 -12.90 -18.80 -24.62
N SER A 2 -11.88 -18.93 -23.78
CA SER A 2 -11.31 -17.80 -23.02
C SER A 2 -10.44 -16.99 -23.97
N SER A 3 -10.91 -15.83 -24.41
CA SER A 3 -10.09 -14.89 -25.15
C SER A 3 -8.94 -14.45 -24.24
N ASN A 4 -7.72 -14.80 -24.62
CA ASN A 4 -6.50 -14.34 -24.03
C ASN A 4 -6.38 -12.81 -24.28
N LYS A 5 -7.14 -12.00 -23.51
CA LYS A 5 -6.95 -10.54 -23.54
C LYS A 5 -5.52 -10.26 -23.07
N LYS A 6 -4.64 -9.90 -24.01
CA LYS A 6 -3.27 -9.45 -23.74
C LYS A 6 -3.27 -8.52 -22.53
N GLN A 7 -2.42 -8.82 -21.55
CA GLN A 7 -2.20 -7.94 -20.41
C GLN A 7 -1.71 -6.59 -20.92
N ASN A 8 -2.57 -5.57 -20.86
CA ASN A 8 -2.20 -4.23 -21.31
C ASN A 8 -1.59 -3.49 -20.11
N ARG A 9 -0.27 -3.33 -20.13
CA ARG A 9 0.49 -2.59 -19.11
C ARG A 9 1.23 -1.44 -19.79
N LEU A 10 0.63 -0.27 -19.76
CA LEU A 10 1.23 0.95 -20.29
C LEU A 10 2.08 1.60 -19.19
N HIS A 11 3.38 1.59 -19.39
CA HIS A 11 4.35 2.26 -18.50
C HIS A 11 4.43 3.74 -18.84
N GLN A 12 4.15 4.59 -17.86
CA GLN A 12 3.98 6.02 -18.07
C GLN A 12 4.61 6.82 -16.93
N PHE A 13 4.80 8.11 -17.17
CA PHE A 13 5.26 9.07 -16.16
C PHE A 13 4.42 10.34 -16.25
N PHE A 14 4.31 11.04 -15.14
CA PHE A 14 3.85 12.42 -15.12
C PHE A 14 4.69 13.22 -14.10
N ASP A 15 4.77 14.53 -14.32
CA ASP A 15 5.47 15.43 -13.43
C ASP A 15 4.46 16.09 -12.49
N THR A 16 4.73 16.02 -11.18
CA THR A 16 3.93 16.71 -10.16
C THR A 16 4.24 18.21 -10.18
N LYS A 17 3.36 19.01 -9.57
CA LYS A 17 3.55 20.46 -9.48
C LYS A 17 4.84 20.88 -8.76
N ASP A 18 5.37 20.04 -7.88
CA ASP A 18 6.64 20.27 -7.19
C ASP A 18 7.83 19.59 -7.87
N GLY A 19 7.66 19.16 -9.14
CA GLY A 19 8.75 18.69 -10.02
C GLY A 19 9.20 17.25 -9.77
N ILE A 20 8.38 16.45 -9.06
CA ILE A 20 8.66 15.01 -8.89
C ILE A 20 8.07 14.24 -10.05
N LYS A 21 8.89 13.44 -10.74
CA LYS A 21 8.43 12.53 -11.79
C LYS A 21 7.90 11.25 -11.17
N ILE A 22 6.61 10.99 -11.30
CA ILE A 22 5.92 9.79 -10.78
C ILE A 22 5.77 8.76 -11.89
N PHE A 23 6.23 7.54 -11.62
CA PHE A 23 6.01 6.38 -12.47
C PHE A 23 4.66 5.73 -12.15
N PHE A 24 3.93 5.34 -13.21
CA PHE A 24 2.71 4.55 -13.07
C PHE A 24 2.51 3.58 -14.24
N ILE A 25 1.70 2.55 -13.99
CA ILE A 25 1.24 1.58 -14.98
C ILE A 25 -0.27 1.64 -15.02
N SER A 26 -0.84 1.69 -16.21
CA SER A 26 -2.29 1.57 -16.41
C SER A 26 -2.63 0.62 -17.55
N ASN A 27 -3.85 0.13 -17.60
CA ASN A 27 -4.38 -0.64 -18.73
C ASN A 27 -5.08 0.24 -19.79
N PHE A 28 -4.96 1.55 -19.66
CA PHE A 28 -5.53 2.57 -20.56
C PHE A 28 -4.57 3.76 -20.72
N LYS A 29 -4.70 4.52 -21.80
CA LYS A 29 -3.96 5.79 -21.98
C LYS A 29 -4.63 6.96 -21.25
N LYS A 30 -5.95 7.05 -21.35
CA LYS A 30 -6.78 8.04 -20.68
C LYS A 30 -7.99 7.36 -20.09
N ALA A 31 -8.41 7.76 -18.90
CA ALA A 31 -9.53 7.15 -18.22
C ALA A 31 -10.84 7.47 -18.92
N ASP A 32 -11.71 6.47 -19.00
CA ASP A 32 -13.12 6.68 -19.31
C ASP A 32 -13.76 7.38 -18.10
N PRO A 33 -14.28 8.59 -18.26
CA PRO A 33 -14.81 9.37 -17.14
C PRO A 33 -16.10 8.79 -16.53
N GLN A 34 -16.74 7.87 -17.21
CA GLN A 34 -17.96 7.21 -16.72
C GLN A 34 -17.64 6.06 -15.77
N LYS A 35 -16.46 5.43 -15.89
CA LYS A 35 -16.05 4.29 -15.08
C LYS A 35 -15.10 4.69 -13.96
N PRO A 36 -15.23 4.12 -12.76
CA PRO A 36 -14.25 4.35 -11.70
C PRO A 36 -12.90 3.69 -12.06
N VAL A 37 -11.81 4.33 -11.61
CA VAL A 37 -10.45 3.81 -11.73
C VAL A 37 -10.01 3.23 -10.40
N ILE A 38 -9.53 2.01 -10.37
CA ILE A 38 -8.90 1.39 -9.19
C ILE A 38 -7.46 1.90 -9.09
N ILE A 39 -7.13 2.52 -7.95
CA ILE A 39 -5.77 2.99 -7.63
C ILE A 39 -5.20 2.14 -6.50
N PHE A 40 -4.10 1.45 -6.77
CA PHE A 40 -3.43 0.58 -5.81
C PHE A 40 -2.34 1.30 -5.03
N ASN A 41 -2.40 1.23 -3.69
CA ASN A 41 -1.45 1.84 -2.76
C ASN A 41 -0.79 0.76 -1.91
N TYR A 42 0.52 0.59 -2.06
CA TYR A 42 1.28 -0.44 -1.37
C TYR A 42 1.73 -0.05 0.04
N GLY A 43 2.27 -1.02 0.77
CA GLY A 43 2.75 -0.85 2.14
C GLY A 43 4.08 -0.12 2.26
N LEU A 44 4.55 0.03 3.50
CA LEU A 44 5.83 0.67 3.83
C LEU A 44 6.98 0.04 3.05
N VAL A 45 7.71 0.86 2.28
CA VAL A 45 8.85 0.49 1.43
C VAL A 45 8.64 -0.72 0.50
N CYS A 46 7.38 -1.04 0.19
CA CYS A 46 7.02 -2.05 -0.79
C CYS A 46 7.16 -1.52 -2.22
N ASN A 47 6.59 -2.22 -3.16
CA ASN A 47 6.55 -1.83 -4.57
C ASN A 47 5.27 -2.31 -5.25
N ILE A 48 5.08 -1.91 -6.49
CA ILE A 48 3.87 -2.20 -7.25
C ILE A 48 3.60 -3.69 -7.47
N THR A 49 4.63 -4.58 -7.42
CA THR A 49 4.46 -6.01 -7.73
C THR A 49 3.61 -6.75 -6.71
N GLN A 50 3.46 -6.22 -5.48
CA GLN A 50 2.54 -6.82 -4.50
C GLN A 50 1.09 -6.86 -4.98
N TRP A 51 0.72 -6.01 -5.93
CA TRP A 51 -0.60 -5.90 -6.50
C TRP A 51 -0.79 -6.59 -7.86
N ASP A 52 0.21 -7.30 -8.36
CA ASP A 52 0.18 -7.91 -9.70
C ASP A 52 -1.02 -8.85 -9.92
N LYS A 53 -1.34 -9.66 -8.90
CA LYS A 53 -2.49 -10.58 -8.98
C LYS A 53 -3.83 -9.83 -9.03
N GLN A 54 -3.96 -8.73 -8.27
CA GLN A 54 -5.15 -7.89 -8.27
C GLN A 54 -5.26 -7.07 -9.57
N TYR A 55 -4.16 -6.44 -10.00
CA TYR A 55 -4.11 -5.72 -11.25
C TYR A 55 -4.59 -6.58 -12.43
N ASN A 56 -4.02 -7.78 -12.57
CA ASN A 56 -4.35 -8.69 -13.65
C ASN A 56 -5.80 -9.20 -13.56
N PHE A 57 -6.30 -9.44 -12.36
CA PHE A 57 -7.69 -9.87 -12.15
C PHE A 57 -8.65 -8.75 -12.53
N PHE A 58 -8.56 -7.58 -11.93
CA PHE A 58 -9.50 -6.48 -12.18
C PHE A 58 -9.42 -5.94 -13.61
N GLN A 59 -8.24 -5.97 -14.25
CA GLN A 59 -8.14 -5.69 -15.68
C GLN A 59 -8.96 -6.68 -16.52
N ARG A 60 -8.93 -7.98 -16.22
CA ARG A 60 -9.73 -8.99 -16.93
C ARG A 60 -11.23 -8.81 -16.73
N GLU A 61 -11.62 -8.40 -15.51
CA GLU A 61 -13.02 -8.05 -15.19
C GLU A 61 -13.48 -6.73 -15.84
N GLY A 62 -12.62 -6.06 -16.61
CA GLY A 62 -12.99 -4.86 -17.37
C GLY A 62 -12.83 -3.54 -16.62
N PHE A 63 -12.21 -3.56 -15.44
CA PHE A 63 -11.93 -2.34 -14.68
C PHE A 63 -10.73 -1.57 -15.25
N GLN A 64 -10.78 -0.26 -15.10
CA GLN A 64 -9.64 0.62 -15.27
C GLN A 64 -8.77 0.55 -14.03
N VAL A 65 -7.48 0.21 -14.19
CA VAL A 65 -6.57 -0.07 -13.06
C VAL A 65 -5.27 0.70 -13.20
N VAL A 66 -4.75 1.19 -12.06
CA VAL A 66 -3.51 1.94 -11.98
C VAL A 66 -2.65 1.45 -10.83
N LEU A 67 -1.40 1.10 -11.13
CA LEU A 67 -0.30 0.92 -10.19
C LEU A 67 0.61 2.15 -10.27
N HIS A 68 1.17 2.60 -9.18
CA HIS A 68 2.14 3.71 -9.20
C HIS A 68 3.21 3.53 -8.13
N ASP A 69 4.41 4.02 -8.41
CA ASP A 69 5.46 4.14 -7.41
C ASP A 69 5.30 5.48 -6.67
N TYR A 70 5.38 5.46 -5.34
CA TYR A 70 5.41 6.69 -4.56
C TYR A 70 6.65 7.52 -4.89
N ARG A 71 6.62 8.81 -4.62
CA ARG A 71 7.84 9.64 -4.63
C ARG A 71 8.92 8.99 -3.79
N PHE A 72 10.18 9.11 -4.18
CA PHE A 72 11.36 8.46 -3.59
C PHE A 72 11.39 6.93 -3.69
N HIS A 73 10.46 6.30 -4.41
CA HIS A 73 10.43 4.84 -4.58
C HIS A 73 10.72 4.45 -6.03
N HIS A 74 11.59 3.46 -6.16
CA HIS A 74 11.88 2.70 -7.39
C HIS A 74 12.02 3.55 -8.66
N ARG A 75 10.99 3.60 -9.51
CA ARG A 75 11.01 4.30 -10.81
C ARG A 75 10.58 5.77 -10.73
N SER A 76 9.95 6.17 -9.62
CA SER A 76 9.64 7.57 -9.37
C SER A 76 10.89 8.32 -8.92
N SER A 77 10.99 9.61 -9.28
CA SER A 77 12.12 10.41 -8.87
C SER A 77 12.09 10.78 -7.39
N SER A 78 13.27 11.07 -6.87
CA SER A 78 13.45 11.60 -5.52
C SER A 78 13.45 13.13 -5.56
N GLY A 79 12.94 13.75 -4.49
CA GLY A 79 13.10 15.17 -4.26
C GLY A 79 14.50 15.52 -3.72
N LYS A 80 14.77 16.81 -3.51
CA LYS A 80 16.05 17.31 -3.01
C LYS A 80 16.40 16.78 -1.61
N ASN A 81 15.41 16.56 -0.77
CA ASN A 81 15.56 16.03 0.58
C ASN A 81 14.31 15.23 1.00
N LEU A 82 14.44 14.41 2.04
CA LEU A 82 13.38 13.55 2.54
C LEU A 82 12.20 14.28 3.20
N SER A 83 12.31 15.58 3.51
CA SER A 83 11.20 16.36 4.06
C SER A 83 10.01 16.45 3.10
N GLY A 84 10.25 16.25 1.80
CA GLY A 84 9.23 16.11 0.78
C GLY A 84 8.52 14.75 0.76
N LEU A 85 8.99 13.77 1.54
CA LEU A 85 8.38 12.44 1.64
C LEU A 85 7.45 12.37 2.84
N THR A 86 6.19 12.71 2.63
CA THR A 86 5.14 12.64 3.66
C THR A 86 3.91 11.92 3.12
N ILE A 87 3.10 11.33 4.01
CA ILE A 87 1.81 10.72 3.64
C ILE A 87 0.91 11.75 2.95
N LYS A 88 0.95 13.01 3.40
CA LYS A 88 0.22 14.13 2.78
C LYS A 88 0.66 14.40 1.35
N LYS A 89 1.95 14.39 1.09
CA LYS A 89 2.51 14.61 -0.25
C LYS A 89 2.20 13.44 -1.18
N ILE A 90 2.31 12.20 -0.71
CA ILE A 90 1.90 11.02 -1.48
C ILE A 90 0.40 11.11 -1.84
N ALA A 91 -0.46 11.48 -0.91
CA ALA A 91 -1.89 11.69 -1.20
C ALA A 91 -2.12 12.81 -2.24
N SER A 92 -1.29 13.86 -2.21
CA SER A 92 -1.32 14.93 -3.22
C SER A 92 -0.90 14.42 -4.60
N ASP A 93 0.16 13.61 -4.68
CA ASP A 93 0.61 12.98 -5.93
C ASP A 93 -0.47 12.10 -6.56
N ILE A 94 -1.18 11.33 -5.73
CA ILE A 94 -2.33 10.52 -6.19
C ILE A 94 -3.41 11.43 -6.77
N ASN A 95 -3.71 12.57 -6.16
CA ASN A 95 -4.68 13.49 -6.72
C ASN A 95 -4.22 14.11 -8.05
N GLU A 96 -2.93 14.39 -8.19
CA GLU A 96 -2.35 14.87 -9.45
C GLU A 96 -2.36 13.78 -10.52
N LEU A 97 -2.02 12.53 -10.16
CA LEU A 97 -2.14 11.36 -11.04
C LEU A 97 -3.57 11.19 -11.55
N ILE A 98 -4.57 11.24 -10.66
CA ILE A 98 -5.99 11.11 -11.00
C ILE A 98 -6.44 12.21 -11.97
N ARG A 99 -5.92 13.43 -11.80
CA ARG A 99 -6.18 14.55 -12.75
C ARG A 99 -5.46 14.32 -14.07
N HIS A 100 -4.21 13.86 -14.06
CA HIS A 100 -3.41 13.58 -15.25
C HIS A 100 -4.07 12.53 -16.15
N ILE A 101 -4.55 11.43 -15.57
CA ILE A 101 -5.25 10.36 -16.32
C ILE A 101 -6.70 10.71 -16.69
N GLY A 102 -7.25 11.82 -16.20
CA GLY A 102 -8.61 12.26 -16.49
C GLY A 102 -9.71 11.51 -15.72
N ALA A 103 -9.37 10.80 -14.63
CA ALA A 103 -10.37 10.05 -13.86
C ALA A 103 -11.28 10.98 -13.04
N ARG A 104 -12.59 10.70 -13.08
CA ARG A 104 -13.62 11.41 -12.29
C ARG A 104 -13.93 10.72 -10.98
N LYS A 105 -13.96 9.40 -10.97
CA LYS A 105 -14.26 8.53 -9.82
C LYS A 105 -13.14 7.53 -9.60
N VAL A 106 -12.80 7.23 -8.35
CA VAL A 106 -11.77 6.27 -7.99
C VAL A 106 -12.23 5.32 -6.90
N ILE A 107 -11.73 4.09 -6.96
CA ILE A 107 -11.80 3.10 -5.88
C ILE A 107 -10.36 2.96 -5.35
N LEU A 108 -10.16 3.24 -4.08
CA LEU A 108 -8.82 3.21 -3.48
C LEU A 108 -8.53 1.86 -2.84
N PHE A 109 -7.49 1.18 -3.29
CA PHE A 109 -6.99 -0.02 -2.63
C PHE A 109 -5.73 0.34 -1.84
N GLY A 110 -5.69 -0.03 -0.58
CA GLY A 110 -4.54 0.20 0.30
C GLY A 110 -4.16 -1.07 1.07
N ASN A 111 -2.87 -1.35 1.16
CA ASN A 111 -2.34 -2.38 2.05
C ASN A 111 -1.39 -1.75 3.06
N SER A 112 -1.51 -2.11 4.35
CA SER A 112 -0.63 -1.64 5.42
C SER A 112 -0.55 -0.10 5.43
N MET A 113 0.63 0.52 5.28
CA MET A 113 0.80 1.98 5.13
C MET A 113 -0.06 2.56 4.00
N GLY A 114 -0.32 1.80 2.92
CA GLY A 114 -1.20 2.24 1.84
C GLY A 114 -2.61 2.60 2.32
N VAL A 115 -3.09 2.04 3.43
CA VAL A 115 -4.36 2.43 4.07
C VAL A 115 -4.27 3.85 4.62
N ASN A 116 -3.14 4.22 5.27
CA ASN A 116 -2.92 5.58 5.75
C ASN A 116 -2.91 6.59 4.60
N VAL A 117 -2.28 6.21 3.47
CA VAL A 117 -2.27 7.02 2.23
C VAL A 117 -3.69 7.20 1.68
N CYS A 118 -4.48 6.12 1.59
CA CYS A 118 -5.88 6.18 1.15
C CYS A 118 -6.72 7.08 2.07
N LEU A 119 -6.60 6.93 3.37
CA LEU A 119 -7.34 7.72 4.36
C LEU A 119 -6.96 9.21 4.28
N GLU A 120 -5.68 9.54 4.13
CA GLU A 120 -5.24 10.92 3.96
C GLU A 120 -5.75 11.50 2.63
N TYR A 121 -5.74 10.70 1.55
CA TYR A 121 -6.35 11.10 0.28
C TYR A 121 -7.83 11.41 0.44
N MET A 122 -8.62 10.51 1.02
CA MET A 122 -10.06 10.66 1.22
C MET A 122 -10.38 11.89 2.07
N LYS A 123 -9.58 12.16 3.10
CA LYS A 123 -9.72 13.36 3.95
C LYS A 123 -9.50 14.65 3.16
N ARG A 124 -8.52 14.69 2.28
CA ARG A 124 -8.16 15.88 1.52
C ARG A 124 -9.00 16.09 0.26
N TYR A 125 -9.44 15.00 -0.37
CA TYR A 125 -10.12 14.98 -1.67
C TYR A 125 -11.39 14.11 -1.65
N PRO A 126 -12.36 14.38 -0.76
CA PRO A 126 -13.48 13.47 -0.48
C PRO A 126 -14.43 13.23 -1.66
N LYS A 127 -14.47 14.13 -2.64
CA LYS A 127 -15.47 14.11 -3.72
C LYS A 127 -15.22 13.06 -4.81
N LYS A 128 -14.01 12.53 -4.92
CA LYS A 128 -13.63 11.62 -6.02
C LYS A 128 -13.68 10.15 -5.66
N THR A 129 -13.57 9.79 -4.39
CA THR A 129 -13.61 8.41 -3.93
C THR A 129 -15.05 7.91 -3.90
N VAL A 130 -15.31 6.80 -4.58
CA VAL A 130 -16.62 6.13 -4.59
C VAL A 130 -16.62 4.85 -3.75
N GLY A 131 -15.47 4.34 -3.37
CA GLY A 131 -15.31 3.20 -2.48
C GLY A 131 -13.85 2.96 -2.14
N ALA A 132 -13.59 2.11 -1.14
CA ALA A 132 -12.23 1.75 -0.75
C ALA A 132 -12.12 0.29 -0.28
N VAL A 133 -10.93 -0.29 -0.45
CA VAL A 133 -10.53 -1.60 0.04
C VAL A 133 -9.27 -1.43 0.88
N PHE A 134 -9.36 -1.73 2.17
CA PHE A 134 -8.27 -1.61 3.13
C PHE A 134 -7.82 -3.00 3.59
N ILE A 135 -6.57 -3.33 3.32
CA ILE A 135 -6.00 -4.65 3.62
C ILE A 135 -4.90 -4.51 4.67
N SER A 136 -5.03 -5.22 5.78
CA SER A 136 -4.03 -5.26 6.86
C SER A 136 -3.55 -3.87 7.31
N GLY A 137 -4.48 -2.90 7.41
CA GLY A 137 -4.17 -1.52 7.77
C GLY A 137 -4.39 -1.23 9.26
N SER A 138 -3.79 -0.15 9.75
CA SER A 138 -3.99 0.36 11.10
C SER A 138 -3.97 1.88 11.13
N ILE A 139 -4.76 2.45 12.06
CA ILE A 139 -4.67 3.87 12.44
C ILE A 139 -3.87 4.07 13.72
N LYS A 140 -3.51 2.99 14.39
CA LYS A 140 -2.62 3.05 15.56
C LYS A 140 -1.18 3.22 15.09
N PRO A 141 -0.37 4.01 15.83
CA PRO A 141 1.05 4.17 15.52
C PRO A 141 1.77 2.82 15.42
N PRO A 142 2.59 2.58 14.38
CA PRO A 142 3.37 1.34 14.26
C PRO A 142 4.17 0.97 15.50
N LYS A 143 4.76 1.96 16.18
CA LYS A 143 5.52 1.75 17.43
C LYS A 143 4.69 1.14 18.57
N GLU A 144 3.36 1.26 18.53
CA GLU A 144 2.46 0.70 19.55
C GLU A 144 1.98 -0.71 19.21
N VAL A 145 2.09 -1.13 17.95
CA VAL A 145 1.39 -2.33 17.46
C VAL A 145 2.29 -3.30 16.69
N MET A 146 3.37 -2.84 16.08
CA MET A 146 4.28 -3.70 15.35
C MET A 146 5.27 -4.37 16.31
N PHE A 147 5.37 -5.71 16.16
CA PHE A 147 6.35 -6.54 16.89
C PHE A 147 6.12 -6.70 18.39
N ASP A 148 4.98 -6.24 18.92
CA ASP A 148 4.59 -6.38 20.34
C ASP A 148 5.77 -6.14 21.34
N SER A 149 6.70 -5.24 20.94
CA SER A 149 7.92 -4.97 21.69
C SER A 149 8.31 -3.50 21.64
N ASN A 150 8.65 -2.97 22.79
CA ASN A 150 9.30 -1.66 22.94
C ASN A 150 10.72 -1.62 22.33
N LEU A 151 11.21 -2.73 21.76
CA LEU A 151 12.57 -2.88 21.24
C LEU A 151 12.89 -1.81 20.17
N ILE A 152 11.94 -1.52 19.28
CA ILE A 152 12.11 -0.49 18.25
C ILE A 152 12.37 0.88 18.90
N THR A 153 11.68 1.20 19.99
CA THR A 153 11.87 2.48 20.71
C THR A 153 13.28 2.63 21.27
N TYR A 154 13.88 1.54 21.72
CA TYR A 154 15.26 1.56 22.26
C TYR A 154 16.33 1.51 21.15
N VAL A 155 16.05 0.82 20.05
CA VAL A 155 17.01 0.65 18.94
C VAL A 155 17.00 1.82 17.95
N ALA A 156 15.84 2.47 17.76
CA ALA A 156 15.71 3.56 16.79
C ALA A 156 16.73 4.72 16.99
N PRO A 157 16.97 5.26 18.20
CA PRO A 157 17.95 6.34 18.40
C PRO A 157 19.39 5.92 18.04
N PHE A 158 19.75 4.66 18.31
CA PHE A 158 21.06 4.12 17.96
C PHE A 158 21.23 3.95 16.45
N VAL A 159 20.19 3.46 15.79
CA VAL A 159 20.14 3.33 14.32
C VAL A 159 20.23 4.70 13.65
N GLU A 160 19.48 5.70 14.14
CA GLU A 160 19.56 7.09 13.65
C GLU A 160 20.95 7.67 13.84
N MET A 161 21.59 7.44 15.00
CA MET A 161 22.95 7.89 15.26
C MET A 161 23.96 7.29 14.27
N ILE A 162 23.89 5.99 13.98
CA ILE A 162 24.78 5.33 13.01
C ILE A 162 24.51 5.88 11.60
N GLN A 163 23.26 6.06 11.23
CA GLN A 163 22.87 6.62 9.93
C GLN A 163 23.47 8.03 9.73
N HIS A 164 23.49 8.86 10.78
CA HIS A 164 24.07 10.21 10.71
C HIS A 164 25.60 10.22 10.74
N LYS A 165 26.22 9.41 11.59
CA LYS A 165 27.68 9.43 11.77
C LYS A 165 28.44 8.62 10.72
N LEU A 166 27.85 7.51 10.23
CA LEU A 166 28.48 6.56 9.32
C LEU A 166 27.56 6.17 8.15
N PRO A 167 27.08 7.14 7.34
CA PRO A 167 26.03 6.89 6.33
C PRO A 167 26.43 5.86 5.26
N ARG A 168 27.70 5.82 4.85
CA ARG A 168 28.18 4.84 3.86
C ARG A 168 28.14 3.41 4.41
N LEU A 169 28.63 3.22 5.63
CA LEU A 169 28.59 1.92 6.31
C LEU A 169 27.16 1.48 6.54
N PHE A 170 26.31 2.38 7.03
CA PHE A 170 24.91 2.10 7.26
C PHE A 170 24.16 1.67 5.99
N ASN A 171 24.38 2.38 4.89
CA ASN A 171 23.77 2.03 3.59
C ASN A 171 24.24 0.65 3.08
N THR A 172 25.49 0.29 3.32
CA THR A 172 26.02 -1.03 2.96
C THR A 172 25.37 -2.12 3.81
N ILE A 173 25.34 -1.93 5.13
CA ILE A 173 24.66 -2.88 6.04
C ILE A 173 23.18 -3.01 5.69
N TRP A 174 22.49 -1.91 5.41
CA TRP A 174 21.08 -1.90 5.01
C TRP A 174 20.84 -2.79 3.78
N LYS A 175 21.61 -2.59 2.72
CA LYS A 175 21.48 -3.38 1.49
C LYS A 175 21.71 -4.86 1.73
N THR A 176 22.74 -5.21 2.52
CA THR A 176 23.09 -6.62 2.79
C THR A 176 22.14 -7.29 3.77
N LEU A 177 21.51 -6.53 4.67
CA LEU A 177 20.58 -7.04 5.68
C LEU A 177 19.43 -7.81 5.03
N PHE A 178 18.86 -7.31 3.94
CA PHE A 178 17.72 -7.91 3.24
C PHE A 178 18.08 -9.14 2.40
N PHE A 179 19.37 -9.44 2.24
CA PHE A 179 19.84 -10.68 1.61
C PHE A 179 20.28 -11.73 2.66
N ASN A 180 20.21 -11.39 3.94
CA ASN A 180 20.59 -12.31 5.02
C ASN A 180 19.53 -13.41 5.17
N PRO A 181 19.92 -14.70 5.21
CA PRO A 181 19.00 -15.84 5.40
C PRO A 181 18.12 -15.71 6.65
N LEU A 182 18.65 -15.14 7.75
CA LEU A 182 17.86 -14.90 8.96
C LEU A 182 16.74 -13.89 8.74
N MET A 183 17.00 -12.82 7.97
CA MET A 183 15.98 -11.82 7.60
C MET A 183 14.91 -12.46 6.71
N ILE A 184 15.29 -13.27 5.74
CA ILE A 184 14.36 -14.02 4.87
C ILE A 184 13.46 -14.92 5.71
N LYS A 185 14.06 -15.72 6.61
CA LYS A 185 13.34 -16.62 7.51
C LYS A 185 12.41 -15.88 8.47
N SER A 186 12.86 -14.76 9.04
CA SER A 186 12.06 -13.92 9.94
C SER A 186 10.88 -13.28 9.21
N THR A 187 11.13 -12.68 8.04
CA THR A 187 10.07 -12.07 7.22
C THR A 187 9.03 -13.10 6.78
N ARG A 188 9.48 -14.30 6.40
CA ARG A 188 8.59 -15.42 6.07
C ARG A 188 7.72 -15.83 7.26
N ALA A 189 8.29 -15.89 8.47
CA ALA A 189 7.58 -16.32 9.67
C ALA A 189 6.59 -15.30 10.22
N GLN A 190 6.81 -14.00 9.96
CA GLN A 190 6.02 -12.91 10.53
C GLN A 190 5.07 -12.26 9.54
N GLY A 191 5.50 -12.09 8.28
CA GLY A 191 4.79 -11.32 7.28
C GLY A 191 3.98 -12.14 6.27
N PHE A 192 4.29 -13.44 6.14
CA PHE A 192 3.71 -14.30 5.12
C PHE A 192 3.27 -15.66 5.68
N ASN A 193 2.26 -16.25 5.06
CA ASN A 193 1.97 -17.66 5.24
C ASN A 193 2.98 -18.48 4.41
N LYS A 194 3.90 -19.15 5.12
CA LYS A 194 5.04 -19.89 4.55
C LYS A 194 4.66 -21.02 3.56
N ASP A 195 3.44 -21.54 3.69
CA ASP A 195 2.94 -22.65 2.89
C ASP A 195 2.28 -22.19 1.58
N LEU A 196 1.98 -20.88 1.48
CA LEU A 196 1.22 -20.29 0.38
C LEU A 196 2.03 -19.33 -0.49
N VAL A 197 3.14 -18.80 0.02
CA VAL A 197 3.99 -17.86 -0.73
C VAL A 197 5.36 -18.49 -0.96
N PRO A 198 5.75 -18.70 -2.24
CA PRO A 198 7.07 -19.19 -2.58
C PRO A 198 8.18 -18.28 -2.02
N GLU A 199 9.29 -18.89 -1.61
CA GLU A 199 10.40 -18.14 -1.00
C GLU A 199 10.99 -17.10 -1.94
N GLU A 200 11.02 -17.38 -3.24
CA GLU A 200 11.49 -16.45 -4.28
C GLU A 200 10.70 -15.14 -4.30
N VAL A 201 9.39 -15.19 -4.03
CA VAL A 201 8.55 -13.99 -3.93
C VAL A 201 8.94 -13.14 -2.72
N ILE A 202 9.28 -13.79 -1.61
CA ILE A 202 9.75 -13.13 -0.38
C ILE A 202 11.13 -12.52 -0.60
N ILE A 203 12.03 -13.25 -1.23
CA ILE A 203 13.37 -12.75 -1.61
C ILE A 203 13.24 -11.54 -2.52
N HIS A 204 12.40 -11.62 -3.56
CA HIS A 204 12.16 -10.49 -4.45
C HIS A 204 11.61 -9.27 -3.69
N TYR A 205 10.66 -9.47 -2.79
CA TYR A 205 10.09 -8.45 -1.93
C TYR A 205 11.16 -7.77 -1.07
N LEU A 206 12.00 -8.54 -0.37
CA LEU A 206 13.09 -8.04 0.46
C LEU A 206 14.16 -7.30 -0.36
N LYS A 207 14.51 -7.84 -1.53
CA LYS A 207 15.43 -7.19 -2.46
C LYS A 207 14.94 -5.78 -2.82
N LYS A 208 13.65 -5.63 -3.12
CA LYS A 208 13.05 -4.34 -3.43
C LYS A 208 13.09 -3.35 -2.26
N ILE A 209 12.94 -3.82 -1.04
CA ILE A 209 13.12 -2.99 0.16
C ILE A 209 14.59 -2.53 0.28
N GLY A 210 15.54 -3.45 0.08
CA GLY A 210 16.97 -3.15 0.16
C GLY A 210 17.48 -2.18 -0.93
N GLU A 211 16.77 -2.06 -2.06
CA GLU A 211 17.06 -1.09 -3.11
C GLU A 211 16.74 0.37 -2.70
N LEU A 212 15.87 0.57 -1.73
CA LEU A 212 15.50 1.90 -1.25
C LEU A 212 16.54 2.43 -0.24
N ALA A 213 16.75 3.75 -0.26
CA ALA A 213 17.58 4.38 0.77
C ALA A 213 16.94 4.20 2.15
N PRO A 214 17.72 3.86 3.19
CA PRO A 214 17.20 3.65 4.55
C PRO A 214 16.36 4.81 5.07
N GLY A 215 16.75 6.04 4.75
CA GLY A 215 16.01 7.24 5.14
C GLY A 215 14.56 7.27 4.67
N VAL A 216 14.23 6.59 3.54
CA VAL A 216 12.86 6.45 3.05
C VAL A 216 12.02 5.64 4.05
N PHE A 217 12.57 4.54 4.58
CA PHE A 217 11.91 3.73 5.59
C PHE A 217 11.65 4.53 6.87
N PHE A 218 12.69 5.17 7.44
CA PHE A 218 12.56 5.88 8.70
C PHE A 218 11.65 7.10 8.59
N GLN A 219 11.72 7.83 7.47
CA GLN A 219 10.83 8.96 7.22
C GLN A 219 9.37 8.53 7.17
N LEU A 220 9.04 7.47 6.41
CA LEU A 220 7.67 6.98 6.31
C LEU A 220 7.19 6.31 7.59
N PHE A 221 8.07 5.60 8.32
CA PHE A 221 7.74 5.03 9.62
C PHE A 221 7.38 6.13 10.62
N LYS A 222 8.14 7.24 10.64
CA LYS A 222 7.83 8.43 11.42
C LYS A 222 6.47 9.04 11.00
N GLU A 223 6.25 9.22 9.70
CA GLU A 223 4.97 9.73 9.17
C GLU A 223 3.78 8.87 9.59
N MET A 224 3.91 7.53 9.59
CA MET A 224 2.87 6.62 10.08
C MET A 224 2.62 6.78 11.58
N ASN A 225 3.68 6.96 12.39
CA ASN A 225 3.54 7.18 13.83
C ASN A 225 2.82 8.50 14.16
N ASP A 226 3.08 9.53 13.36
CA ASP A 226 2.54 10.88 13.56
C ASP A 226 1.17 11.09 12.87
N HIS A 227 0.69 10.11 12.08
CA HIS A 227 -0.52 10.24 11.27
C HIS A 227 -1.79 10.24 12.10
N LYS A 228 -2.34 11.42 12.34
CA LYS A 228 -3.58 11.62 13.11
C LYS A 228 -4.79 11.65 12.17
N ILE A 229 -5.47 10.51 12.00
CA ILE A 229 -6.60 10.35 11.10
C ILE A 229 -7.89 9.91 11.82
N ASP A 230 -7.81 9.54 13.08
CA ASP A 230 -8.89 8.92 13.85
C ASP A 230 -10.21 9.70 13.80
N SER A 231 -10.15 11.01 13.99
CA SER A 231 -11.33 11.92 13.98
C SER A 231 -12.00 12.05 12.60
N TYR A 232 -11.33 11.59 11.53
CA TYR A 232 -11.90 11.60 10.19
C TYR A 232 -12.70 10.34 9.87
N LEU A 233 -12.40 9.19 10.47
CA LEU A 233 -13.02 7.91 10.13
C LEU A 233 -14.56 7.92 10.17
N PRO A 234 -15.22 8.53 11.19
CA PRO A 234 -16.68 8.61 11.21
C PRO A 234 -17.29 9.46 10.07
N LYS A 235 -16.46 10.29 9.41
CA LYS A 235 -16.89 11.16 8.31
C LYS A 235 -16.80 10.47 6.95
N ILE A 236 -16.23 9.27 6.88
CA ILE A 236 -16.17 8.47 5.66
C ILE A 236 -17.58 8.01 5.30
N ASN A 237 -18.09 8.49 4.18
CA ASN A 237 -19.46 8.23 3.74
C ASN A 237 -19.56 7.38 2.45
N VAL A 238 -18.47 6.74 2.04
CA VAL A 238 -18.42 5.79 0.93
C VAL A 238 -18.27 4.36 1.46
N PRO A 239 -18.68 3.34 0.69
CA PRO A 239 -18.49 1.95 1.06
C PRO A 239 -17.00 1.61 1.24
N VAL A 240 -16.67 0.87 2.30
CA VAL A 240 -15.29 0.43 2.59
C VAL A 240 -15.28 -1.06 2.91
N LEU A 241 -14.47 -1.84 2.20
CA LEU A 241 -14.19 -3.22 2.56
C LEU A 241 -12.87 -3.29 3.33
N ILE A 242 -12.92 -3.80 4.55
CA ILE A 242 -11.74 -4.00 5.39
C ILE A 242 -11.40 -5.48 5.42
N ILE A 243 -10.17 -5.82 5.03
CA ILE A 243 -9.66 -7.19 4.96
C ILE A 243 -8.47 -7.34 5.89
N GLY A 244 -8.41 -8.43 6.65
CA GLY A 244 -7.26 -8.79 7.47
C GLY A 244 -7.01 -10.28 7.49
N GLY A 245 -5.80 -10.67 7.89
CA GLY A 245 -5.44 -12.05 8.17
C GLY A 245 -5.57 -12.36 9.67
N ASN A 246 -6.11 -13.52 10.02
CA ASN A 246 -6.18 -13.94 11.43
C ASN A 246 -4.81 -14.28 12.04
N LYS A 247 -3.82 -14.56 11.18
CA LYS A 247 -2.44 -14.85 11.56
C LYS A 247 -1.50 -13.66 11.31
N ASP A 248 -2.03 -12.46 11.05
CA ASP A 248 -1.22 -11.25 10.88
C ASP A 248 -0.58 -10.87 12.23
N LYS A 249 0.75 -11.01 12.30
CA LYS A 249 1.57 -10.66 13.47
C LYS A 249 2.12 -9.23 13.41
N ILE A 250 2.05 -8.59 12.23
CA ILE A 250 2.53 -7.23 12.02
C ILE A 250 1.44 -6.23 12.39
N ILE A 251 0.23 -6.44 11.85
CA ILE A 251 -0.97 -5.65 12.13
C ILE A 251 -2.10 -6.60 12.56
N PRO A 252 -2.16 -6.97 13.84
CA PRO A 252 -3.13 -7.95 14.34
C PRO A 252 -4.59 -7.63 14.00
N PRO A 253 -5.47 -8.63 13.82
CA PRO A 253 -6.82 -8.44 13.27
C PRO A 253 -7.75 -7.59 14.16
N TYR A 254 -7.45 -7.38 15.44
CA TYR A 254 -8.22 -6.46 16.27
C TYR A 254 -8.15 -5.01 15.77
N LEU A 255 -7.06 -4.63 15.07
CA LEU A 255 -6.89 -3.29 14.50
C LEU A 255 -7.83 -3.06 13.30
N GLN A 256 -8.07 -4.08 12.47
CA GLN A 256 -9.10 -4.04 11.43
C GLN A 256 -10.50 -3.92 12.03
N ARG A 257 -10.77 -4.56 13.18
CA ARG A 257 -12.03 -4.40 13.91
C ARG A 257 -12.21 -2.98 14.44
N ILE A 258 -11.14 -2.31 14.88
CA ILE A 258 -11.17 -0.90 15.27
C ILE A 258 -11.54 -0.01 14.08
N LEU A 259 -10.94 -0.23 12.92
CA LEU A 259 -11.29 0.48 11.69
C LEU A 259 -12.77 0.29 11.34
N HIS A 260 -13.23 -0.97 11.36
CA HIS A 260 -14.62 -1.31 11.08
C HIS A 260 -15.60 -0.62 12.05
N LYS A 261 -15.30 -0.62 13.33
CA LYS A 261 -16.15 0.04 14.35
C LYS A 261 -16.27 1.55 14.10
N LYS A 262 -15.23 2.18 13.56
CA LYS A 262 -15.18 3.65 13.34
C LYS A 262 -15.70 4.10 11.99
N ILE A 263 -15.67 3.25 10.96
CA ILE A 263 -16.16 3.58 9.61
C ILE A 263 -17.56 3.00 9.43
N LYS A 264 -18.58 3.86 9.49
CA LYS A 264 -19.99 3.46 9.50
C LYS A 264 -20.42 2.60 8.33
N LYS A 265 -19.95 2.93 7.10
CA LYS A 265 -20.26 2.19 5.86
C LYS A 265 -19.15 1.20 5.52
N SER A 266 -18.79 0.32 6.45
CA SER A 266 -17.76 -0.68 6.18
C SER A 266 -18.25 -2.10 6.38
N GLU A 267 -17.68 -3.01 5.58
CA GLU A 267 -17.73 -4.46 5.77
C GLU A 267 -16.35 -4.94 6.23
N ILE A 268 -16.31 -5.97 7.05
CA ILE A 268 -15.06 -6.59 7.50
C ILE A 268 -14.99 -8.04 7.08
N TYR A 269 -13.81 -8.47 6.60
CA TYR A 269 -13.51 -9.84 6.25
C TYR A 269 -12.16 -10.27 6.82
N ILE A 270 -12.17 -11.14 7.82
CA ILE A 270 -10.96 -11.70 8.44
C ILE A 270 -10.72 -13.09 7.90
N LEU A 271 -9.63 -13.27 7.17
CA LEU A 271 -9.26 -14.55 6.55
C LEU A 271 -8.58 -15.46 7.58
N LYS A 272 -9.12 -16.66 7.81
CA LYS A 272 -8.72 -17.60 8.88
C LYS A 272 -7.21 -17.92 8.86
N GLU A 273 -6.63 -18.18 7.69
CA GLU A 273 -5.22 -18.56 7.55
C GLU A 273 -4.34 -17.44 6.94
N GLY A 274 -4.92 -16.25 6.76
CA GLY A 274 -4.21 -15.11 6.18
C GLY A 274 -3.22 -14.50 7.15
N SER A 275 -2.08 -14.05 6.62
CA SER A 275 -1.08 -13.26 7.34
C SER A 275 -1.22 -11.76 6.99
N HIS A 276 -0.11 -11.02 7.00
CA HIS A 276 -0.07 -9.60 6.66
C HIS A 276 -0.37 -9.30 5.17
N MET A 277 -0.17 -10.26 4.29
CA MET A 277 -0.34 -10.12 2.84
C MET A 277 -1.42 -11.05 2.26
N PRO A 278 -2.65 -11.08 2.82
CA PRO A 278 -3.68 -12.04 2.43
C PRO A 278 -4.07 -11.95 0.95
N HIS A 279 -3.93 -10.78 0.32
CA HIS A 279 -4.19 -10.57 -1.10
C HIS A 279 -3.13 -11.20 -2.03
N MET A 280 -1.94 -11.47 -1.51
CA MET A 280 -0.91 -12.25 -2.22
C MET A 280 -1.08 -13.75 -2.00
N GLU A 281 -1.43 -14.14 -0.78
CA GLU A 281 -1.57 -15.53 -0.32
C GLU A 281 -2.81 -16.21 -0.91
N PHE A 282 -3.94 -15.55 -0.83
CA PHE A 282 -5.26 -16.04 -1.21
C PHE A 282 -5.88 -15.17 -2.32
N ALA A 283 -5.09 -14.87 -3.35
CA ALA A 283 -5.45 -13.87 -4.33
C ALA A 283 -6.83 -14.10 -4.95
N ASP A 284 -7.15 -15.32 -5.39
CA ASP A 284 -8.42 -15.63 -6.04
C ASP A 284 -9.61 -15.41 -5.10
N LYS A 285 -9.48 -15.85 -3.85
CA LYS A 285 -10.52 -15.70 -2.84
C LYS A 285 -10.74 -14.22 -2.47
N ILE A 286 -9.65 -13.48 -2.30
CA ILE A 286 -9.68 -12.05 -1.99
C ILE A 286 -10.23 -11.26 -3.18
N ASN A 287 -9.79 -11.54 -4.39
CA ASN A 287 -10.26 -10.87 -5.59
C ASN A 287 -11.77 -11.04 -5.80
N LYS A 288 -12.29 -12.27 -5.66
CA LYS A 288 -13.72 -12.54 -5.73
C LYS A 288 -14.51 -11.82 -4.62
N ARG A 289 -13.96 -11.78 -3.40
CA ARG A 289 -14.60 -11.05 -2.28
C ARG A 289 -14.67 -9.55 -2.56
N ILE A 290 -13.60 -8.97 -3.11
CA ILE A 290 -13.56 -7.55 -3.47
C ILE A 290 -14.52 -7.27 -4.63
N LEU A 291 -14.53 -8.10 -5.67
CA LEU A 291 -15.45 -7.94 -6.82
C LEU A 291 -16.91 -7.93 -6.33
N ASN A 292 -17.31 -8.93 -5.54
CA ASN A 292 -18.66 -9.00 -4.98
C ASN A 292 -19.01 -7.79 -4.11
N PHE A 293 -18.02 -7.18 -3.43
CA PHE A 293 -18.23 -5.96 -2.66
C PHE A 293 -18.45 -4.76 -3.58
N ILE A 294 -17.63 -4.62 -4.64
CA ILE A 294 -17.77 -3.54 -5.63
C ILE A 294 -19.13 -3.62 -6.30
N ASP A 295 -19.53 -4.79 -6.79
CA ASP A 295 -20.79 -5.00 -7.53
C ASP A 295 -22.03 -4.68 -6.68
N ARG A 296 -21.97 -4.92 -5.37
CA ARG A 296 -23.10 -4.66 -4.46
C ARG A 296 -23.18 -3.23 -3.95
N ASN A 297 -22.05 -2.55 -3.83
CA ASN A 297 -21.97 -1.32 -3.05
C ASN A 297 -21.54 -0.09 -3.88
N ILE A 298 -20.99 -0.29 -5.08
CA ILE A 298 -20.45 0.79 -5.88
C ILE A 298 -21.17 0.75 -7.24
N ASP A 299 -21.99 1.75 -7.50
CA ASP A 299 -22.65 1.88 -8.79
C ASP A 299 -21.61 1.91 -9.91
N GLN A 300 -21.63 0.89 -10.75
CA GLN A 300 -20.95 0.87 -12.03
C GLN A 300 -21.84 1.68 -12.98
N ILE A 301 -21.56 2.96 -13.05
CA ILE A 301 -22.26 3.85 -13.98
C ILE A 301 -21.57 3.77 -15.32
#